data_b1ce4258951a6ff613bad1de708d4ba6
#
_entry.id   b1ce4258951a6ff613bad1de708d4ba6
#
_cell.length_a   1.000
_cell.length_b   1.000
_cell.length_c   1.000
_cell.angle_alpha   90.00
_cell.angle_beta   90.00
_cell.angle_gamma   90.00
#
_symmetry.space_group_name_H-M   'P 1'
#
loop_
_entity.id
_entity.type
_entity.pdbx_description
1 polymer ?
#
loop_
_entity_poly.entity_id
_entity_poly.type
_entity_poly.pdbx_seq_one_letter_code
_entity_poly.pdbx_strand_id
1 'polypeptide(L)'
;ANTKFFKIDTSLGIHHAKASKKNFILMISSFSISIILFLAFSVTIDFMNHTLTPLQPWTADISVISPEDTCSVKAEFIEELQQNLAVKNVYGRMFAYNVPVIVNGEEKVVDLISYEDMQFDWAKDYVLSGSLEKAQSESNTGLIVFEPQNDIEVGNVITLNLKGSQADMEIVGMLSDCPFNNRQDVGKLICSEDTFRKLTGETDYSIIDIQLSQNATENDVNEIHRLVG
;
A
#
# COMPACT_ATOMS: atom_id res chain seq x y z
N ALA A 1 13.78 28.90 53.95
CA ALA A 1 13.20 28.59 52.65
C ALA A 1 12.00 29.49 52.42
N ASN A 2 11.98 30.20 51.30
CA ASN A 2 10.93 31.18 51.01
C ASN A 2 9.66 30.43 50.57
N THR A 3 8.77 30.13 51.54
CA THR A 3 7.55 29.33 51.33
C THR A 3 6.40 30.08 50.67
N LYS A 4 6.62 31.34 50.23
CA LYS A 4 5.56 32.21 49.68
C LYS A 4 5.04 31.79 48.29
N PHE A 5 5.76 30.96 47.56
CA PHE A 5 5.41 30.59 46.18
C PHE A 5 4.88 29.17 46.00
N PHE A 6 5.00 28.29 46.97
CA PHE A 6 4.59 26.90 46.85
C PHE A 6 3.57 26.52 47.94
N LYS A 7 2.59 25.68 47.59
CA LYS A 7 1.71 25.06 48.60
C LYS A 7 2.56 24.29 49.61
N ILE A 8 2.10 24.21 50.86
CA ILE A 8 2.82 23.60 52.00
C ILE A 8 3.36 22.21 51.64
N ASP A 9 2.56 21.40 50.95
CA ASP A 9 2.93 20.04 50.52
C ASP A 9 4.13 20.01 49.57
N THR A 10 4.20 20.96 48.63
CA THR A 10 5.32 21.09 47.66
C THR A 10 6.60 21.56 48.36
N SER A 11 6.46 22.49 49.35
CA SER A 11 7.58 22.97 50.15
C SER A 11 8.15 21.87 51.06
N LEU A 12 7.28 21.04 51.62
CA LEU A 12 7.66 19.89 52.47
C LEU A 12 8.38 18.82 51.62
N GLY A 13 7.89 18.53 50.42
CA GLY A 13 8.53 17.61 49.46
C GLY A 13 9.93 18.07 49.08
N ILE A 14 10.12 19.35 48.74
CA ILE A 14 11.45 19.92 48.43
C ILE A 14 12.39 19.85 49.66
N HIS A 15 11.88 20.07 50.87
CA HIS A 15 12.69 19.99 52.08
C HIS A 15 13.15 18.57 52.36
N HIS A 16 12.26 17.58 52.20
CA HIS A 16 12.61 16.14 52.31
C HIS A 16 13.63 15.71 51.25
N ALA A 17 13.45 16.15 49.99
CA ALA A 17 14.40 15.85 48.94
C ALA A 17 15.80 16.43 49.22
N LYS A 18 15.90 17.64 49.80
CA LYS A 18 17.16 18.25 50.21
C LYS A 18 17.79 17.57 51.43
N ALA A 19 17.00 17.08 52.37
CA ALA A 19 17.48 16.37 53.58
C ALA A 19 18.07 14.99 53.19
N SER A 20 17.60 14.36 52.14
CA SER A 20 18.04 13.04 51.69
C SER A 20 18.60 13.09 50.23
N LYS A 21 19.61 13.90 50.02
CA LYS A 21 20.21 14.13 48.69
C LYS A 21 20.58 12.86 47.95
N LYS A 22 21.11 11.85 48.65
CA LYS A 22 21.49 10.55 48.06
C LYS A 22 20.28 9.83 47.44
N ASN A 23 19.17 9.74 48.19
CA ASN A 23 17.96 9.07 47.77
C ASN A 23 17.28 9.85 46.63
N PHE A 24 17.31 11.17 46.66
CA PHE A 24 16.80 12.03 45.61
C PHE A 24 17.55 11.86 44.29
N ILE A 25 18.90 11.81 44.33
CA ILE A 25 19.74 11.55 43.15
C ILE A 25 19.47 10.14 42.61
N LEU A 26 19.35 9.14 43.49
CA LEU A 26 19.04 7.78 43.06
C LEU A 26 17.69 7.68 42.36
N MET A 27 16.67 8.37 42.90
CA MET A 27 15.32 8.40 42.30
C MET A 27 15.35 9.06 40.91
N ILE A 28 16.01 10.23 40.78
CA ILE A 28 16.14 10.91 39.47
C ILE A 28 16.89 10.02 38.47
N SER A 29 18.04 9.43 38.89
CA SER A 29 18.83 8.57 38.05
C SER A 29 18.04 7.35 37.57
N SER A 30 17.31 6.70 38.47
CA SER A 30 16.44 5.55 38.12
C SER A 30 15.36 5.94 37.11
N PHE A 31 14.70 7.07 37.33
CA PHE A 31 13.67 7.57 36.42
C PHE A 31 14.23 7.96 35.05
N SER A 32 15.40 8.64 35.05
CA SER A 32 16.09 8.99 33.81
C SER A 32 16.53 7.77 33.00
N ILE A 33 17.08 6.74 33.67
CA ILE A 33 17.47 5.49 33.00
C ILE A 33 16.24 4.81 32.42
N SER A 34 15.10 4.78 33.12
CA SER A 34 13.85 4.19 32.62
C SER A 34 13.35 4.90 31.36
N ILE A 35 13.41 6.24 31.34
CA ILE A 35 13.03 7.02 30.16
C ILE A 35 13.96 6.74 28.98
N ILE A 36 15.28 6.74 29.24
CA ILE A 36 16.29 6.46 28.20
C ILE A 36 16.08 5.06 27.60
N LEU A 37 15.88 4.05 28.45
CA LEU A 37 15.58 2.69 27.99
C LEU A 37 14.30 2.63 27.16
N PHE A 38 13.24 3.26 27.62
CA PHE A 38 11.97 3.30 26.87
C PHE A 38 12.15 3.94 25.49
N LEU A 39 12.83 5.09 25.41
CA LEU A 39 13.11 5.76 24.14
C LEU A 39 14.02 4.91 23.24
N ALA A 40 15.05 4.29 23.81
CA ALA A 40 15.93 3.39 23.05
C ALA A 40 15.17 2.20 22.46
N PHE A 41 14.29 1.57 23.23
CA PHE A 41 13.43 0.49 22.74
C PHE A 41 12.47 0.98 21.66
N SER A 42 11.82 2.12 21.86
CA SER A 42 10.91 2.70 20.86
C SER A 42 11.61 2.97 19.53
N VAL A 43 12.79 3.61 19.57
CA VAL A 43 13.59 3.88 18.38
C VAL A 43 14.07 2.58 17.72
N THR A 44 14.45 1.58 18.53
CA THR A 44 14.90 0.28 17.99
C THR A 44 13.77 -0.46 17.31
N ILE A 45 12.56 -0.47 17.89
CA ILE A 45 11.38 -1.10 17.28
C ILE A 45 11.01 -0.39 15.98
N ASP A 46 11.01 0.95 15.99
CA ASP A 46 10.72 1.74 14.80
C ASP A 46 11.75 1.49 13.68
N PHE A 47 13.03 1.46 14.02
CA PHE A 47 14.11 1.10 13.10
C PHE A 47 13.95 -0.33 12.56
N MET A 48 13.61 -1.30 13.41
CA MET A 48 13.37 -2.69 12.97
C MET A 48 12.18 -2.77 12.03
N ASN A 49 11.09 -2.10 12.31
CA ASN A 49 9.90 -2.08 11.46
C ASN A 49 10.19 -1.48 10.08
N HIS A 50 11.02 -0.45 10.00
CA HIS A 50 11.36 0.20 8.73
C HIS A 50 12.49 -0.48 7.96
N THR A 51 13.43 -1.12 8.64
CA THR A 51 14.66 -1.63 8.02
C THR A 51 14.65 -3.14 7.82
N LEU A 52 13.96 -3.87 8.70
CA LEU A 52 13.88 -5.33 8.67
C LEU A 52 12.56 -5.86 8.13
N THR A 53 11.66 -5.00 7.63
CA THR A 53 10.50 -5.49 6.88
C THR A 53 11.04 -6.28 5.69
N PRO A 54 10.79 -7.59 5.62
CA PRO A 54 11.24 -8.36 4.46
C PRO A 54 10.68 -7.71 3.21
N LEU A 55 11.52 -7.48 2.21
CA LEU A 55 11.08 -6.99 0.91
C LEU A 55 9.99 -7.95 0.41
N GLN A 56 8.83 -7.41 0.16
CA GLN A 56 7.73 -8.19 -0.37
C GLN A 56 8.05 -8.61 -1.83
N PRO A 57 7.52 -9.72 -2.32
CA PRO A 57 7.78 -10.16 -3.70
C PRO A 57 7.50 -9.11 -4.77
N TRP A 58 6.60 -8.18 -4.46
CA TRP A 58 6.17 -7.08 -5.34
C TRP A 58 6.91 -5.76 -5.10
N THR A 59 7.92 -5.71 -4.20
CA THR A 59 8.67 -4.47 -3.98
C THR A 59 9.49 -4.16 -5.21
N ALA A 60 9.23 -2.99 -5.81
CA ALA A 60 9.99 -2.49 -6.93
C ALA A 60 11.25 -1.75 -6.48
N ASP A 61 12.31 -1.85 -7.27
CA ASP A 61 13.52 -1.04 -7.11
C ASP A 61 13.36 0.33 -7.78
N ILE A 62 12.62 0.36 -8.90
CA ILE A 62 12.30 1.58 -9.66
C ILE A 62 10.83 1.54 -10.03
N SER A 63 10.13 2.66 -9.89
CA SER A 63 8.75 2.83 -10.37
C SER A 63 8.64 4.02 -11.30
N VAL A 64 8.04 3.79 -12.46
CA VAL A 64 7.67 4.85 -13.41
C VAL A 64 6.19 5.12 -13.23
N ILE A 65 5.86 6.35 -12.84
CA ILE A 65 4.50 6.71 -12.43
C ILE A 65 3.96 7.79 -13.36
N SER A 66 2.76 7.59 -13.88
CA SER A 66 2.06 8.61 -14.64
C SER A 66 1.51 9.73 -13.74
N PRO A 67 1.22 10.92 -14.27
CA PRO A 67 0.46 11.92 -13.52
C PRO A 67 -0.85 11.35 -12.97
N GLU A 68 -1.32 11.91 -11.84
CA GLU A 68 -2.54 11.43 -11.17
C GLU A 68 -3.70 11.25 -12.14
N ASP A 69 -4.47 10.19 -11.92
CA ASP A 69 -5.67 9.81 -12.68
C ASP A 69 -5.44 9.58 -14.18
N THR A 70 -4.22 9.31 -14.61
CA THR A 70 -3.92 8.99 -16.02
C THR A 70 -3.24 7.63 -16.20
N CYS A 71 -3.40 7.06 -17.39
CA CYS A 71 -2.62 5.93 -17.89
C CYS A 71 -1.76 6.46 -19.05
N SER A 72 -0.58 7.00 -18.75
CA SER A 72 0.29 7.64 -19.76
C SER A 72 1.70 7.07 -19.83
N VAL A 73 2.03 6.09 -18.99
CA VAL A 73 3.30 5.34 -19.12
C VAL A 73 3.14 4.32 -20.20
N LYS A 74 3.95 4.46 -21.26
CA LYS A 74 3.83 3.67 -22.48
C LYS A 74 3.99 2.17 -22.25
N ALA A 75 3.05 1.39 -22.77
CA ALA A 75 3.10 -0.08 -22.69
C ALA A 75 4.36 -0.68 -23.36
N GLU A 76 4.89 -0.02 -24.41
CA GLU A 76 6.12 -0.43 -25.08
C GLU A 76 7.35 -0.47 -24.16
N PHE A 77 7.38 0.32 -23.09
CA PHE A 77 8.48 0.26 -22.10
C PHE A 77 8.60 -1.10 -21.41
N ILE A 78 7.51 -1.82 -21.23
CA ILE A 78 7.57 -3.17 -20.64
C ILE A 78 8.39 -4.10 -21.54
N GLU A 79 8.13 -4.10 -22.85
CA GLU A 79 8.86 -4.94 -23.81
C GLU A 79 10.35 -4.58 -23.88
N GLU A 80 10.67 -3.29 -23.87
CA GLU A 80 12.06 -2.81 -23.90
C GLU A 80 12.79 -3.17 -22.59
N LEU A 81 12.15 -2.96 -21.45
CA LEU A 81 12.71 -3.27 -20.14
C LEU A 81 12.92 -4.77 -19.92
N GLN A 82 12.01 -5.63 -20.43
CA GLN A 82 12.15 -7.08 -20.34
C GLN A 82 13.38 -7.61 -21.09
N GLN A 83 13.86 -6.91 -22.10
CA GLN A 83 15.06 -7.27 -22.85
C GLN A 83 16.37 -6.85 -22.14
N ASN A 84 16.29 -6.02 -21.12
CA ASN A 84 17.47 -5.55 -20.39
C ASN A 84 17.91 -6.59 -19.35
N LEU A 85 19.16 -7.06 -19.43
CA LEU A 85 19.73 -8.08 -18.56
C LEU A 85 19.82 -7.65 -17.06
N ALA A 86 19.79 -6.37 -16.79
CA ALA A 86 19.78 -5.82 -15.45
C ALA A 86 18.37 -5.85 -14.81
N VAL A 87 17.33 -6.08 -15.61
CA VAL A 87 15.94 -6.20 -15.14
C VAL A 87 15.62 -7.66 -14.84
N LYS A 88 15.12 -7.92 -13.65
CA LYS A 88 14.66 -9.23 -13.21
C LYS A 88 13.19 -9.44 -13.57
N ASN A 89 12.35 -8.49 -13.19
CA ASN A 89 10.93 -8.46 -13.48
C ASN A 89 10.50 -7.03 -13.79
N VAL A 90 9.52 -6.89 -14.67
CA VAL A 90 8.82 -5.63 -14.92
C VAL A 90 7.33 -5.94 -15.05
N TYR A 91 6.50 -5.12 -14.44
CA TYR A 91 5.06 -5.29 -14.47
C TYR A 91 4.35 -3.94 -14.37
N GLY A 92 3.21 -3.86 -15.03
CA GLY A 92 2.40 -2.65 -15.08
C GLY A 92 1.13 -2.75 -14.25
N ARG A 93 0.58 -1.61 -13.91
CA ARG A 93 -0.76 -1.49 -13.35
C ARG A 93 -1.47 -0.29 -13.93
N MET A 94 -2.76 -0.45 -14.13
CA MET A 94 -3.66 0.63 -14.51
C MET A 94 -4.62 0.90 -13.36
N PHE A 95 -4.93 2.16 -13.13
CA PHE A 95 -5.87 2.62 -12.12
C PHE A 95 -6.94 3.48 -12.77
N ALA A 96 -8.19 3.25 -12.39
CA ALA A 96 -9.27 4.19 -12.58
C ALA A 96 -9.84 4.52 -11.20
N TYR A 97 -9.64 5.74 -10.76
CA TYR A 97 -10.02 6.18 -9.43
C TYR A 97 -11.45 6.70 -9.39
N ASN A 98 -12.09 6.53 -8.22
CA ASN A 98 -13.42 7.05 -7.94
C ASN A 98 -14.48 6.62 -8.99
N VAL A 99 -14.43 5.37 -9.44
CA VAL A 99 -15.39 4.83 -10.39
C VAL A 99 -16.75 4.67 -9.71
N PRO A 100 -17.83 5.35 -10.20
CA PRO A 100 -19.15 5.14 -9.67
C PRO A 100 -19.64 3.73 -10.02
N VAL A 101 -20.18 3.03 -9.04
CA VAL A 101 -20.76 1.70 -9.21
C VAL A 101 -22.14 1.62 -8.59
N ILE A 102 -22.98 0.75 -9.15
CA ILE A 102 -24.30 0.43 -8.58
C ILE A 102 -24.22 -1.00 -8.07
N VAL A 103 -24.49 -1.17 -6.78
CA VAL A 103 -24.52 -2.46 -6.08
C VAL A 103 -25.85 -2.59 -5.39
N ASN A 104 -26.62 -3.61 -5.72
CA ASN A 104 -27.95 -3.85 -5.12
C ASN A 104 -28.90 -2.64 -5.20
N GLY A 105 -28.72 -1.77 -6.21
CA GLY A 105 -29.50 -0.55 -6.40
C GLY A 105 -28.97 0.68 -5.64
N GLU A 106 -27.89 0.57 -4.90
CA GLU A 106 -27.20 1.67 -4.21
C GLU A 106 -25.99 2.14 -5.01
N GLU A 107 -25.81 3.45 -5.08
CA GLU A 107 -24.61 4.06 -5.67
C GLU A 107 -23.46 4.04 -4.67
N LYS A 108 -22.32 3.52 -5.09
CA LYS A 108 -21.06 3.50 -4.34
C LYS A 108 -19.92 3.97 -5.24
N VAL A 109 -18.73 4.11 -4.67
CA VAL A 109 -17.52 4.49 -5.40
C VAL A 109 -16.44 3.47 -5.10
N VAL A 110 -15.71 3.04 -6.14
CA VAL A 110 -14.58 2.12 -6.02
C VAL A 110 -13.39 2.62 -6.83
N ASP A 111 -12.20 2.19 -6.47
CA ASP A 111 -11.03 2.28 -7.32
C ASP A 111 -10.91 0.97 -8.11
N LEU A 112 -10.88 1.04 -9.43
CA LEU A 112 -10.67 -0.11 -10.31
C LEU A 112 -9.18 -0.25 -10.61
N ILE A 113 -8.64 -1.45 -10.41
CA ILE A 113 -7.21 -1.75 -10.52
C ILE A 113 -7.02 -2.94 -11.46
N SER A 114 -6.08 -2.83 -12.39
CA SER A 114 -5.70 -3.96 -13.21
C SER A 114 -4.62 -4.81 -12.55
N TYR A 115 -4.72 -6.13 -12.69
CA TYR A 115 -3.66 -7.08 -12.34
C TYR A 115 -3.21 -7.83 -13.58
N GLU A 116 -1.89 -8.00 -13.70
CA GLU A 116 -1.23 -8.97 -14.58
C GLU A 116 -1.09 -10.33 -13.85
N ASP A 117 -0.67 -11.35 -14.57
CA ASP A 117 -0.51 -12.73 -14.06
C ASP A 117 0.32 -12.79 -12.77
N MET A 118 1.44 -12.05 -12.73
CA MET A 118 2.34 -12.03 -11.58
C MET A 118 1.65 -11.46 -10.34
N GLN A 119 0.81 -10.46 -10.49
CA GLN A 119 0.09 -9.85 -9.37
C GLN A 119 -1.03 -10.77 -8.87
N PHE A 120 -1.68 -11.51 -9.75
CA PHE A 120 -2.60 -12.58 -9.33
C PHE A 120 -1.87 -13.68 -8.54
N ASP A 121 -0.64 -14.06 -8.94
CA ASP A 121 0.15 -15.01 -8.18
C ASP A 121 0.46 -14.52 -6.76
N TRP A 122 0.80 -13.24 -6.60
CA TRP A 122 1.03 -12.64 -5.28
C TRP A 122 -0.25 -12.48 -4.45
N ALA A 123 -1.40 -12.34 -5.11
CA ALA A 123 -2.68 -12.21 -4.43
C ALA A 123 -3.18 -13.53 -3.80
N LYS A 124 -2.57 -14.68 -4.11
CA LYS A 124 -3.00 -16.00 -3.62
C LYS A 124 -3.08 -16.09 -2.10
N ASP A 125 -2.14 -15.46 -1.40
CA ASP A 125 -2.07 -15.48 0.05
C ASP A 125 -3.11 -14.55 0.72
N TYR A 126 -3.77 -13.70 -0.06
CA TYR A 126 -4.78 -12.76 0.41
C TYR A 126 -6.22 -13.20 0.15
N VAL A 127 -6.45 -14.34 -0.47
CA VAL A 127 -7.80 -14.83 -0.81
C VAL A 127 -8.57 -15.19 0.44
N LEU A 128 -9.71 -14.55 0.64
CA LEU A 128 -10.69 -14.89 1.68
C LEU A 128 -11.74 -15.86 1.17
N SER A 129 -12.22 -15.66 -0.06
CA SER A 129 -13.24 -16.50 -0.68
C SER A 129 -13.28 -16.33 -2.20
N GLY A 130 -13.91 -17.26 -2.91
CA GLY A 130 -14.07 -17.23 -4.35
C GLY A 130 -12.88 -17.74 -5.13
N SER A 131 -12.66 -17.26 -6.36
CA SER A 131 -11.67 -17.79 -7.30
C SER A 131 -10.87 -16.67 -7.97
N LEU A 132 -9.55 -16.68 -7.74
CA LEU A 132 -8.59 -15.83 -8.49
C LEU A 132 -8.54 -16.22 -9.96
N GLU A 133 -8.56 -17.53 -10.26
CA GLU A 133 -8.45 -18.05 -11.61
C GLU A 133 -9.57 -17.53 -12.52
N LYS A 134 -10.80 -17.45 -12.00
CA LYS A 134 -11.91 -16.84 -12.74
C LYS A 134 -11.67 -15.37 -13.03
N ALA A 135 -11.22 -14.60 -12.04
CA ALA A 135 -10.94 -13.16 -12.22
C ALA A 135 -9.79 -12.91 -13.21
N GLN A 136 -8.83 -13.84 -13.30
CA GLN A 136 -7.70 -13.77 -14.23
C GLN A 136 -8.11 -14.15 -15.65
N SER A 137 -8.95 -15.19 -15.84
CA SER A 137 -9.20 -15.81 -17.15
C SER A 137 -10.52 -15.43 -17.79
N GLU A 138 -11.54 -15.05 -17.00
CA GLU A 138 -12.88 -14.74 -17.51
C GLU A 138 -13.05 -13.21 -17.66
N SER A 139 -13.65 -12.80 -18.77
CA SER A 139 -13.95 -11.37 -19.00
C SER A 139 -15.11 -10.89 -18.13
N ASN A 140 -15.08 -9.61 -17.76
CA ASN A 140 -16.09 -8.96 -16.93
C ASN A 140 -16.28 -9.60 -15.54
N THR A 141 -15.19 -10.14 -15.00
CA THR A 141 -15.12 -10.64 -13.64
C THR A 141 -14.12 -9.83 -12.83
N GLY A 142 -14.32 -9.79 -11.51
CA GLY A 142 -13.45 -9.03 -10.63
C GLY A 142 -13.39 -9.59 -9.22
N LEU A 143 -12.39 -9.10 -8.48
CA LEU A 143 -12.18 -9.37 -7.07
C LEU A 143 -12.48 -8.09 -6.30
N ILE A 144 -13.12 -8.24 -5.15
CA ILE A 144 -13.31 -7.13 -4.21
C ILE A 144 -12.35 -7.29 -3.03
N VAL A 145 -11.78 -6.20 -2.54
CA VAL A 145 -11.07 -6.21 -1.28
C VAL A 145 -12.06 -6.06 -0.14
N PHE A 146 -11.93 -6.92 0.86
CA PHE A 146 -12.81 -6.91 2.03
C PHE A 146 -12.65 -5.59 2.80
N GLU A 147 -13.75 -4.89 2.98
CA GLU A 147 -13.87 -3.74 3.85
C GLU A 147 -15.17 -3.88 4.66
N PRO A 148 -15.12 -3.71 6.00
CA PRO A 148 -16.30 -3.93 6.85
C PRO A 148 -17.53 -3.07 6.49
N GLN A 149 -17.33 -1.97 5.76
CA GLN A 149 -18.36 -1.03 5.32
C GLN A 149 -18.86 -1.30 3.90
N ASN A 150 -18.27 -2.31 3.24
CA ASN A 150 -18.56 -2.62 1.85
C ASN A 150 -19.47 -3.85 1.79
N ASP A 151 -20.75 -3.65 1.41
CA ASP A 151 -21.74 -4.72 1.28
C ASP A 151 -21.62 -5.46 -0.07
N ILE A 152 -20.43 -5.52 -0.64
CA ILE A 152 -20.18 -6.26 -1.88
C ILE A 152 -19.69 -7.66 -1.53
N GLU A 153 -20.42 -8.66 -2.00
CA GLU A 153 -20.12 -10.07 -1.74
C GLU A 153 -19.79 -10.81 -3.04
N VAL A 154 -19.13 -11.97 -2.89
CA VAL A 154 -18.88 -12.88 -4.02
C VAL A 154 -20.21 -13.36 -4.59
N GLY A 155 -20.36 -13.29 -5.91
CA GLY A 155 -21.60 -13.59 -6.63
C GLY A 155 -22.46 -12.34 -6.93
N ASN A 156 -22.13 -11.19 -6.37
CA ASN A 156 -22.81 -9.95 -6.76
C ASN A 156 -22.40 -9.56 -8.19
N VAL A 157 -23.36 -9.00 -8.92
CA VAL A 157 -23.09 -8.28 -10.17
C VAL A 157 -23.18 -6.80 -9.88
N ILE A 158 -22.12 -6.09 -10.18
CA ILE A 158 -22.02 -4.65 -10.01
C ILE A 158 -22.00 -3.96 -11.38
N THR A 159 -22.69 -2.83 -11.50
CA THR A 159 -22.68 -2.02 -12.71
C THR A 159 -21.70 -0.87 -12.54
N LEU A 160 -20.60 -0.86 -13.32
CA LEU A 160 -19.61 0.22 -13.35
C LEU A 160 -20.04 1.31 -14.32
N ASN A 161 -19.83 2.57 -13.93
CA ASN A 161 -20.07 3.75 -14.74
C ASN A 161 -18.74 4.37 -15.15
N LEU A 162 -18.26 4.05 -16.35
CA LEU A 162 -16.94 4.46 -16.85
C LEU A 162 -17.10 5.35 -18.10
N LYS A 163 -16.63 6.59 -18.01
CA LYS A 163 -16.62 7.56 -19.15
C LYS A 163 -17.97 7.64 -19.90
N GLY A 164 -19.09 7.46 -19.19
CA GLY A 164 -20.43 7.54 -19.77
C GLY A 164 -20.94 6.24 -20.39
N SER A 165 -20.22 5.13 -20.28
CA SER A 165 -20.69 3.78 -20.59
C SER A 165 -20.91 2.98 -19.31
N GLN A 166 -21.90 2.09 -19.34
CA GLN A 166 -22.17 1.16 -18.24
C GLN A 166 -21.70 -0.23 -18.65
N ALA A 167 -21.09 -0.93 -17.70
CA ALA A 167 -20.66 -2.31 -17.87
C ALA A 167 -20.91 -3.09 -16.58
N ASP A 168 -21.44 -4.29 -16.73
CA ASP A 168 -21.64 -5.19 -15.60
C ASP A 168 -20.39 -6.04 -15.37
N MET A 169 -20.06 -6.24 -14.09
CA MET A 169 -18.96 -7.09 -13.65
C MET A 169 -19.44 -8.00 -12.52
N GLU A 170 -19.16 -9.30 -12.65
CA GLU A 170 -19.41 -10.29 -11.61
C GLU A 170 -18.25 -10.32 -10.61
N ILE A 171 -18.53 -10.27 -9.33
CA ILE A 171 -17.56 -10.44 -8.25
C ILE A 171 -17.35 -11.94 -8.02
N VAL A 172 -16.21 -12.45 -8.45
CA VAL A 172 -15.89 -13.89 -8.38
C VAL A 172 -14.96 -14.25 -7.23
N GLY A 173 -14.47 -13.26 -6.48
CA GLY A 173 -13.64 -13.51 -5.30
C GLY A 173 -13.46 -12.28 -4.43
N MET A 174 -12.96 -12.54 -3.22
CA MET A 174 -12.71 -11.52 -2.20
C MET A 174 -11.30 -11.68 -1.65
N LEU A 175 -10.58 -10.57 -1.53
CA LEU A 175 -9.24 -10.49 -0.94
C LEU A 175 -9.28 -9.81 0.41
N SER A 176 -8.36 -10.17 1.30
CA SER A 176 -8.17 -9.49 2.60
C SER A 176 -7.44 -8.16 2.46
N ASP A 177 -6.62 -7.98 1.42
CA ASP A 177 -5.82 -6.78 1.19
C ASP A 177 -5.47 -6.59 -0.28
N CYS A 178 -5.12 -5.34 -0.64
CA CYS A 178 -4.55 -4.96 -1.93
C CYS A 178 -3.32 -4.08 -1.67
N PRO A 179 -2.10 -4.65 -1.70
CA PRO A 179 -0.88 -3.94 -1.32
C PRO A 179 -0.50 -2.80 -2.29
N PHE A 180 -1.17 -2.70 -3.44
CA PHE A 180 -0.86 -1.73 -4.49
C PHE A 180 -1.69 -0.44 -4.42
N ASN A 181 -2.69 -0.36 -3.55
CA ASN A 181 -3.50 0.84 -3.35
C ASN A 181 -3.70 1.08 -1.86
N ASN A 182 -3.08 2.15 -1.36
CA ASN A 182 -3.13 2.53 0.05
C ASN A 182 -4.25 3.53 0.38
N ARG A 183 -5.14 3.86 -0.60
CA ARG A 183 -6.28 4.75 -0.32
C ARG A 183 -7.21 4.07 0.68
N GLN A 184 -7.55 4.80 1.73
CA GLN A 184 -8.53 4.40 2.73
C GLN A 184 -9.90 4.94 2.35
N ASP A 185 -10.95 4.31 2.85
CA ASP A 185 -12.35 4.74 2.68
C ASP A 185 -12.91 4.65 1.24
N VAL A 186 -12.21 3.99 0.32
CA VAL A 186 -12.69 3.73 -1.04
C VAL A 186 -12.55 2.25 -1.34
N GLY A 187 -13.65 1.60 -1.74
CA GLY A 187 -13.65 0.19 -2.12
C GLY A 187 -12.66 -0.08 -3.26
N LYS A 188 -11.98 -1.24 -3.23
CA LYS A 188 -10.98 -1.62 -4.23
C LYS A 188 -11.48 -2.81 -5.02
N LEU A 189 -11.67 -2.61 -6.31
CA LEU A 189 -12.10 -3.59 -7.27
C LEU A 189 -10.92 -3.95 -8.19
N ILE A 190 -10.62 -5.23 -8.30
CA ILE A 190 -9.48 -5.73 -9.06
C ILE A 190 -9.99 -6.59 -10.20
N CYS A 191 -9.46 -6.39 -11.40
CA CYS A 191 -9.77 -7.22 -12.56
C CYS A 191 -8.49 -7.52 -13.36
N SER A 192 -8.59 -8.43 -14.34
CA SER A 192 -7.50 -8.68 -15.27
C SER A 192 -7.22 -7.44 -16.14
N GLU A 193 -5.99 -7.33 -16.62
CA GLU A 193 -5.58 -6.25 -17.52
C GLU A 193 -6.48 -6.18 -18.76
N ASP A 194 -6.80 -7.34 -19.35
CA ASP A 194 -7.71 -7.42 -20.51
C ASP A 194 -9.10 -6.87 -20.20
N THR A 195 -9.65 -7.19 -19.04
CA THR A 195 -10.94 -6.67 -18.59
C THR A 195 -10.86 -5.15 -18.37
N PHE A 196 -9.80 -4.68 -17.73
CA PHE A 196 -9.58 -3.25 -17.50
C PHE A 196 -9.52 -2.47 -18.83
N ARG A 197 -8.70 -2.94 -19.78
CA ARG A 197 -8.57 -2.33 -21.12
C ARG A 197 -9.89 -2.27 -21.88
N LYS A 198 -10.69 -3.33 -21.81
CA LYS A 198 -12.03 -3.37 -22.43
C LYS A 198 -12.99 -2.37 -21.82
N LEU A 199 -12.94 -2.21 -20.50
CA LEU A 199 -13.84 -1.33 -19.75
C LEU A 199 -13.50 0.15 -19.91
N THR A 200 -12.21 0.49 -19.90
CA THR A 200 -11.73 1.88 -19.86
C THR A 200 -11.30 2.42 -21.21
N GLY A 201 -10.89 1.54 -22.12
CA GLY A 201 -10.24 1.89 -23.40
C GLY A 201 -8.77 2.32 -23.25
N GLU A 202 -8.20 2.24 -22.04
CA GLU A 202 -6.80 2.57 -21.81
C GLU A 202 -5.87 1.50 -22.39
N THR A 203 -4.75 1.93 -22.93
CA THR A 203 -3.72 1.05 -23.52
C THR A 203 -2.39 1.15 -22.80
N ASP A 204 -2.14 2.27 -22.16
CA ASP A 204 -0.93 2.58 -21.44
C ASP A 204 -1.15 2.37 -19.92
N TYR A 205 -0.08 2.38 -19.12
CA TYR A 205 -0.13 2.09 -17.71
C TYR A 205 -0.18 3.37 -16.84
N SER A 206 -0.73 3.25 -15.66
CA SER A 206 -0.59 4.27 -14.61
C SER A 206 0.76 4.16 -13.91
N ILE A 207 1.25 2.93 -13.72
CA ILE A 207 2.53 2.64 -13.06
C ILE A 207 3.17 1.45 -13.76
N ILE A 208 4.49 1.54 -14.00
CA ILE A 208 5.33 0.40 -14.33
C ILE A 208 6.36 0.25 -13.22
N ASP A 209 6.40 -0.91 -12.60
CA ASP A 209 7.34 -1.28 -11.56
C ASP A 209 8.42 -2.21 -12.11
N ILE A 210 9.65 -1.93 -11.74
CA ILE A 210 10.85 -2.60 -12.21
C ILE A 210 11.59 -3.20 -11.02
N GLN A 211 11.85 -4.49 -11.07
CA GLN A 211 12.73 -5.18 -10.15
C GLN A 211 14.06 -5.47 -10.83
N LEU A 212 15.14 -5.08 -10.20
CA LEU A 212 16.49 -5.26 -10.72
C LEU A 212 17.04 -6.65 -10.40
N SER A 213 17.94 -7.13 -11.25
CA SER A 213 18.71 -8.31 -10.97
C SER A 213 19.76 -8.03 -9.88
N GLN A 214 20.18 -9.05 -9.12
CA GLN A 214 21.19 -8.90 -8.06
C GLN A 214 22.54 -8.36 -8.55
N ASN A 215 22.81 -8.46 -9.84
CA ASN A 215 24.06 -8.02 -10.45
C ASN A 215 23.92 -6.67 -11.16
N ALA A 216 22.76 -5.99 -11.03
CA ALA A 216 22.57 -4.68 -11.63
C ALA A 216 23.56 -3.67 -11.05
N THR A 217 24.15 -2.87 -11.91
CA THR A 217 25.12 -1.83 -11.56
C THR A 217 24.47 -0.44 -11.58
N GLU A 218 25.13 0.56 -11.02
CA GLU A 218 24.68 1.94 -11.08
C GLU A 218 24.56 2.46 -12.52
N ASN A 219 25.37 1.95 -13.45
CA ASN A 219 25.27 2.30 -14.86
C ASN A 219 24.00 1.75 -15.50
N ASP A 220 23.59 0.53 -15.12
CA ASP A 220 22.35 -0.09 -15.60
C ASP A 220 21.14 0.69 -15.11
N VAL A 221 21.15 1.11 -13.85
CA VAL A 221 20.10 1.98 -13.28
C VAL A 221 19.99 3.29 -14.05
N ASN A 222 21.13 3.93 -14.36
CA ASN A 222 21.15 5.16 -15.14
C ASN A 222 20.66 4.97 -16.58
N GLU A 223 20.93 3.80 -17.19
CA GLU A 223 20.41 3.45 -18.50
C GLU A 223 18.88 3.29 -18.48
N ILE A 224 18.36 2.56 -17.50
CA ILE A 224 16.91 2.41 -17.29
C ILE A 224 16.24 3.79 -17.12
N HIS A 225 16.83 4.66 -16.29
CA HIS A 225 16.30 6.02 -16.11
C HIS A 225 16.26 6.85 -17.41
N ARG A 226 17.23 6.65 -18.32
CA ARG A 226 17.22 7.33 -19.63
C ARG A 226 16.19 6.77 -20.59
N LEU A 227 15.84 5.50 -20.44
CA LEU A 227 14.88 4.83 -21.29
C LEU A 227 13.44 5.26 -20.97
N VAL A 228 13.16 5.50 -19.68
CA VAL A 228 11.80 5.79 -19.20
C VAL A 228 11.55 7.27 -18.85
N GLY A 229 12.56 8.12 -18.83
CA GLY A 229 12.49 9.57 -18.51
C GLY A 229 12.72 10.41 -19.71
#